data_87cb747bf16b08d4d6be975835c60366
#
_entry.id   87cb747bf16b08d4d6be975835c60366
#
_cell.length_a   1.000
_cell.length_b   1.000
_cell.length_c   1.000
_cell.angle_alpha   90.00
_cell.angle_beta   90.00
_cell.angle_gamma   90.00
#
_symmetry.space_group_name_H-M   'P 1'
#
loop_
_entity.id
_entity.type
_entity.pdbx_description
1 polymer ?
#
loop_
_entity_poly.entity_id
_entity_poly.type
_entity_poly.pdbx_seq_one_letter_code
_entity_poly.pdbx_strand_id
1 'polypeptide(L)'
;TGNLGGHQYTSRIELLPFGKFSSKGDYKGSDLKFEAAPKLAIGFTYDFNNDAVKNRSNQGSYMTNDTGFYSTNISTVFVDAMYKHKGFSFMGEYAYRDAKDPFAKNSDGTLTGDVVQVGNALNLQSGYLLSKTLEISGRYTNIDWDQNITGKGNENQYTIGLSKYILGHKLKVQTDLSYLDLTGNTNELLYRLQVDIHF
;
A
#
# COMPACT_ATOMS: atom_id res chain seq x y z
N THR A 1 -5.95 -16.05 15.93
CA THR A 1 -7.28 -15.44 15.81
C THR A 1 -7.13 -14.00 15.37
N GLY A 2 -7.90 -13.57 14.38
CA GLY A 2 -7.94 -12.17 13.94
C GLY A 2 -9.10 -11.38 14.55
N ASN A 3 -10.10 -12.08 15.09
CA ASN A 3 -11.37 -11.51 15.57
C ASN A 3 -11.88 -12.28 16.80
N LEU A 4 -12.66 -11.61 17.65
CA LEU A 4 -13.41 -12.23 18.74
C LEU A 4 -14.89 -12.38 18.36
N GLY A 5 -15.22 -13.48 17.66
CA GLY A 5 -16.59 -13.78 17.24
C GLY A 5 -17.09 -13.01 16.00
N GLY A 6 -16.39 -11.98 15.57
CA GLY A 6 -16.69 -11.22 14.35
C GLY A 6 -16.03 -11.81 13.10
N HIS A 7 -16.29 -11.16 11.96
CA HIS A 7 -15.77 -11.55 10.67
C HIS A 7 -15.22 -10.34 9.92
N GLN A 8 -14.29 -10.58 9.02
CA GLN A 8 -13.82 -9.57 8.07
C GLN A 8 -14.61 -9.68 6.75
N TYR A 9 -15.10 -8.55 6.28
CA TYR A 9 -15.86 -8.42 5.03
C TYR A 9 -15.09 -7.50 4.10
N THR A 10 -14.67 -8.02 2.94
CA THR A 10 -13.97 -7.23 1.93
C THR A 10 -14.74 -7.29 0.62
N SER A 11 -14.96 -6.13 0.01
CA SER A 11 -15.60 -5.99 -1.30
C SER A 11 -14.76 -5.10 -2.20
N ARG A 12 -14.60 -5.51 -3.48
CA ARG A 12 -13.87 -4.75 -4.48
C ARG A 12 -14.66 -4.61 -5.78
N ILE A 13 -14.64 -3.41 -6.33
CA ILE A 13 -15.15 -3.09 -7.67
C ILE A 13 -13.98 -2.56 -8.48
N GLU A 14 -13.84 -3.04 -9.72
CA GLU A 14 -12.84 -2.59 -10.67
C GLU A 14 -13.49 -2.21 -12.00
N LEU A 15 -13.05 -1.09 -12.57
CA LEU A 15 -13.53 -0.55 -13.85
C LEU A 15 -12.35 -0.37 -14.80
N LEU A 16 -12.53 -0.77 -16.05
CA LEU A 16 -11.58 -0.58 -17.15
C LEU A 16 -12.22 0.30 -18.25
N PRO A 17 -12.29 1.63 -18.04
CA PRO A 17 -13.06 2.52 -18.93
C PRO A 17 -12.54 2.55 -20.37
N PHE A 18 -11.25 2.26 -20.58
CA PHE A 18 -10.63 2.20 -21.91
C PHE A 18 -10.42 0.75 -22.40
N GLY A 19 -11.17 -0.19 -21.83
CA GLY A 19 -11.09 -1.62 -22.15
C GLY A 19 -9.87 -2.32 -21.55
N LYS A 20 -9.75 -3.62 -21.84
CA LYS A 20 -8.74 -4.49 -21.23
C LYS A 20 -7.32 -4.12 -21.66
N PHE A 21 -6.38 -4.28 -20.75
CA PHE A 21 -4.94 -4.20 -21.01
C PHE A 21 -4.44 -5.44 -21.76
N SER A 22 -3.36 -5.26 -22.52
CA SER A 22 -2.67 -6.38 -23.15
C SER A 22 -2.02 -7.28 -22.08
N SER A 23 -2.25 -8.59 -22.19
CA SER A 23 -1.58 -9.60 -21.34
C SER A 23 -1.72 -9.35 -19.82
N LYS A 24 -2.91 -8.99 -19.34
CA LYS A 24 -3.17 -8.65 -17.92
C LYS A 24 -2.28 -7.51 -17.41
N GLY A 25 -2.05 -6.49 -18.23
CA GLY A 25 -1.19 -5.35 -17.92
C GLY A 25 -1.69 -4.48 -16.77
N ASP A 26 -2.96 -4.58 -16.39
CA ASP A 26 -3.59 -3.97 -15.22
C ASP A 26 -3.00 -4.43 -13.88
N TYR A 27 -2.35 -5.61 -13.85
CA TYR A 27 -1.69 -6.16 -12.66
C TYR A 27 -0.16 -6.06 -12.68
N LYS A 28 0.44 -5.34 -13.66
CA LYS A 28 1.90 -5.22 -13.81
C LYS A 28 2.30 -3.76 -13.87
N GLY A 29 3.32 -3.35 -13.15
CA GLY A 29 3.75 -1.96 -13.08
C GLY A 29 4.14 -1.35 -14.43
N SER A 30 5.13 -1.88 -15.12
CA SER A 30 5.67 -1.33 -16.37
C SER A 30 4.81 -1.61 -17.60
N ASP A 31 4.83 -0.72 -18.59
CA ASP A 31 4.18 -0.91 -19.89
C ASP A 31 5.06 -1.62 -20.93
N LEU A 32 5.61 -2.80 -20.58
CA LEU A 32 6.47 -3.61 -21.49
C LEU A 32 5.78 -4.03 -22.80
N LYS A 33 4.46 -3.93 -22.88
CA LYS A 33 3.68 -4.23 -24.09
C LYS A 33 3.50 -3.04 -24.99
N PHE A 34 3.91 -1.83 -24.55
CA PHE A 34 3.72 -0.59 -25.28
C PHE A 34 2.28 -0.42 -25.76
N GLU A 35 1.34 -0.35 -24.79
CA GLU A 35 -0.10 -0.16 -25.11
C GLU A 35 -0.28 0.94 -26.16
N ALA A 36 -0.77 0.57 -27.33
CA ALA A 36 -0.89 1.48 -28.48
C ALA A 36 -1.95 2.57 -28.24
N ALA A 37 -2.97 2.26 -27.46
CA ALA A 37 -4.01 3.18 -27.00
C ALA A 37 -3.95 3.31 -25.47
N PRO A 38 -4.37 4.46 -24.90
CA PRO A 38 -4.46 4.62 -23.45
C PRO A 38 -5.27 3.50 -22.81
N LYS A 39 -4.78 2.97 -21.68
CA LYS A 39 -5.46 2.00 -20.85
C LYS A 39 -5.54 2.51 -19.42
N LEU A 40 -6.67 2.28 -18.77
CA LEU A 40 -6.93 2.71 -17.41
C LEU A 40 -7.72 1.62 -16.67
N ALA A 41 -7.26 1.25 -15.49
CA ALA A 41 -8.03 0.51 -14.49
C ALA A 41 -8.20 1.41 -13.27
N ILE A 42 -9.39 1.38 -12.66
CA ILE A 42 -9.70 2.09 -11.42
C ILE A 42 -10.33 1.08 -10.48
N GLY A 43 -9.77 0.92 -9.30
CA GLY A 43 -10.25 0.03 -8.25
C GLY A 43 -10.78 0.79 -7.04
N PHE A 44 -11.83 0.28 -6.44
CA PHE A 44 -12.34 0.70 -5.13
C PHE A 44 -12.53 -0.54 -4.28
N THR A 45 -11.94 -0.55 -3.08
CA THR A 45 -12.08 -1.64 -2.12
C THR A 45 -12.54 -1.07 -0.77
N TYR A 46 -13.55 -1.70 -0.18
CA TYR A 46 -13.97 -1.46 1.19
C TYR A 46 -13.74 -2.73 2.01
N ASP A 47 -13.05 -2.60 3.13
CA ASP A 47 -12.81 -3.65 4.11
C ASP A 47 -13.39 -3.25 5.46
N PHE A 48 -14.19 -4.12 6.03
CA PHE A 48 -14.75 -3.96 7.37
C PHE A 48 -14.40 -5.19 8.21
N ASN A 49 -13.64 -4.99 9.28
CA ASN A 49 -13.23 -6.04 10.20
C ASN A 49 -13.95 -5.85 11.54
N ASN A 50 -14.93 -6.71 11.78
CA ASN A 50 -15.73 -6.69 13.01
C ASN A 50 -15.01 -7.44 14.12
N ASP A 51 -14.97 -6.85 15.33
CA ASP A 51 -14.29 -7.39 16.52
C ASP A 51 -12.82 -7.77 16.28
N ALA A 52 -12.10 -6.94 15.52
CA ALA A 52 -10.68 -7.12 15.25
C ALA A 52 -9.86 -6.99 16.54
N VAL A 53 -8.93 -7.92 16.77
CA VAL A 53 -8.06 -7.95 17.95
C VAL A 53 -6.61 -7.55 17.66
N LYS A 54 -6.32 -7.19 16.39
CA LYS A 54 -4.98 -6.75 15.99
C LYS A 54 -5.00 -5.29 15.54
N ASN A 55 -3.94 -4.58 15.84
CA ASN A 55 -3.84 -3.15 15.64
C ASN A 55 -3.79 -2.69 14.17
N ARG A 56 -3.70 -3.62 13.21
CA ARG A 56 -3.75 -3.38 11.75
C ARG A 56 -4.75 -4.31 11.06
N SER A 57 -5.97 -4.38 11.58
CA SER A 57 -7.04 -5.27 11.12
C SER A 57 -6.68 -6.75 11.40
N ASN A 58 -6.40 -7.58 10.39
CA ASN A 58 -5.97 -8.98 10.59
C ASN A 58 -4.43 -9.14 10.66
N GLN A 59 -3.69 -8.05 10.60
CA GLN A 59 -2.23 -8.00 10.69
C GLN A 59 -1.78 -7.18 11.90
N GLY A 60 -0.46 -7.14 12.14
CA GLY A 60 0.14 -6.42 13.25
C GLY A 60 0.11 -7.18 14.57
N SER A 61 0.30 -6.44 15.65
CA SER A 61 0.32 -6.99 17.02
C SER A 61 -1.09 -7.14 17.57
N TYR A 62 -1.28 -8.12 18.44
CA TYR A 62 -2.50 -8.22 19.23
C TYR A 62 -2.62 -7.04 20.19
N MET A 63 -3.82 -6.53 20.34
CA MET A 63 -4.19 -5.58 21.40
C MET A 63 -4.71 -6.40 22.57
N THR A 64 -4.07 -6.23 23.72
CA THR A 64 -4.38 -7.01 24.92
C THR A 64 -4.95 -6.14 26.03
N ASN A 65 -5.75 -6.74 26.92
CA ASN A 65 -6.28 -6.12 28.12
C ASN A 65 -6.31 -7.12 29.29
N ASP A 66 -6.82 -6.72 30.43
CA ASP A 66 -6.93 -7.53 31.65
C ASP A 66 -7.84 -8.78 31.51
N THR A 67 -8.71 -8.83 30.50
CA THR A 67 -9.60 -9.98 30.20
C THR A 67 -9.13 -10.85 29.05
N GLY A 68 -8.01 -10.49 28.39
CA GLY A 68 -7.43 -11.23 27.25
C GLY A 68 -7.14 -10.33 26.05
N PHE A 69 -8.00 -10.33 25.02
CA PHE A 69 -7.85 -9.49 23.85
C PHE A 69 -8.86 -8.35 23.86
N TYR A 70 -8.38 -7.14 23.62
CA TYR A 70 -9.23 -6.01 23.25
C TYR A 70 -9.68 -6.13 21.80
N SER A 71 -10.96 -5.91 21.54
CA SER A 71 -11.50 -5.92 20.18
C SER A 71 -12.19 -4.62 19.81
N THR A 72 -12.10 -4.25 18.54
CA THR A 72 -12.78 -3.08 17.97
C THR A 72 -13.11 -3.29 16.50
N ASN A 73 -14.04 -2.52 15.98
CA ASN A 73 -14.36 -2.52 14.55
C ASN A 73 -13.40 -1.60 13.80
N ILE A 74 -12.79 -2.11 12.74
CA ILE A 74 -11.85 -1.39 11.90
C ILE A 74 -12.41 -1.35 10.48
N SER A 75 -12.45 -0.16 9.88
CA SER A 75 -12.81 0.06 8.47
C SER A 75 -11.59 0.52 7.69
N THR A 76 -11.42 0.02 6.47
CA THR A 76 -10.39 0.51 5.56
C THR A 76 -10.97 0.70 4.16
N VAL A 77 -10.75 1.87 3.58
CA VAL A 77 -11.08 2.17 2.18
C VAL A 77 -9.78 2.20 1.39
N PHE A 78 -9.79 1.59 0.20
CA PHE A 78 -8.71 1.69 -0.77
C PHE A 78 -9.25 2.19 -2.10
N VAL A 79 -8.52 3.10 -2.72
CA VAL A 79 -8.73 3.54 -4.10
C VAL A 79 -7.42 3.37 -4.84
N ASP A 80 -7.47 2.72 -5.99
CA ASP A 80 -6.28 2.51 -6.82
C ASP A 80 -6.55 2.78 -8.30
N ALA A 81 -5.50 3.12 -9.02
CA ALA A 81 -5.55 3.32 -10.46
C ALA A 81 -4.26 2.84 -11.13
N MET A 82 -4.39 2.24 -12.30
CA MET A 82 -3.30 1.90 -13.19
C MET A 82 -3.55 2.50 -14.57
N TYR A 83 -2.60 3.27 -15.07
CA TYR A 83 -2.64 3.84 -16.44
C TYR A 83 -1.43 3.41 -17.23
N LYS A 84 -1.61 3.09 -18.53
CA LYS A 84 -0.53 2.76 -19.46
C LYS A 84 -0.80 3.31 -20.85
N HIS A 85 0.26 3.82 -21.47
CA HIS A 85 0.24 4.25 -22.87
C HIS A 85 1.67 4.44 -23.41
N LYS A 86 2.01 3.78 -24.52
CA LYS A 86 3.25 3.96 -25.28
C LYS A 86 4.53 3.95 -24.44
N GLY A 87 4.64 2.96 -23.54
CA GLY A 87 5.80 2.78 -22.67
C GLY A 87 5.76 3.61 -21.38
N PHE A 88 4.81 4.51 -21.22
CA PHE A 88 4.53 5.18 -19.95
C PHE A 88 3.58 4.33 -19.10
N SER A 89 3.88 4.22 -17.81
CA SER A 89 3.01 3.62 -16.81
C SER A 89 2.88 4.54 -15.60
N PHE A 90 1.69 4.54 -15.02
CA PHE A 90 1.40 5.23 -13.76
C PHE A 90 0.55 4.29 -12.88
N MET A 91 0.87 4.24 -11.59
CA MET A 91 0.10 3.56 -10.56
C MET A 91 -0.09 4.51 -9.39
N GLY A 92 -1.33 4.64 -8.94
CA GLY A 92 -1.69 5.40 -7.75
C GLY A 92 -2.50 4.52 -6.81
N GLU A 93 -2.22 4.60 -5.52
CA GLU A 93 -2.95 3.92 -4.47
C GLU A 93 -3.17 4.87 -3.30
N TYR A 94 -4.37 4.91 -2.79
CA TYR A 94 -4.74 5.63 -1.57
C TYR A 94 -5.45 4.68 -0.63
N ALA A 95 -5.09 4.71 0.65
CA ALA A 95 -5.73 3.95 1.70
C ALA A 95 -6.11 4.88 2.85
N TYR A 96 -7.30 4.68 3.41
CA TYR A 96 -7.76 5.35 4.64
C TYR A 96 -8.29 4.31 5.61
N ARG A 97 -7.78 4.31 6.84
CA ARG A 97 -8.21 3.41 7.91
C ARG A 97 -8.72 4.19 9.10
N ASP A 98 -9.85 3.74 9.60
CA ASP A 98 -10.47 4.25 10.82
C ASP A 98 -10.93 3.10 11.74
N ALA A 99 -11.11 3.38 13.02
CA ALA A 99 -11.57 2.42 14.01
C ALA A 99 -12.58 3.08 14.96
N LYS A 100 -13.63 2.34 15.31
CA LYS A 100 -14.72 2.83 16.18
C LYS A 100 -14.20 3.24 17.58
N ASP A 101 -13.34 2.40 18.16
CA ASP A 101 -12.68 2.61 19.44
C ASP A 101 -11.18 2.28 19.27
N PRO A 102 -10.35 3.26 18.85
CA PRO A 102 -8.96 2.99 18.50
C PRO A 102 -8.04 2.73 19.69
N PHE A 103 -8.41 3.12 20.90
CA PHE A 103 -7.61 2.93 22.11
C PHE A 103 -8.03 1.68 22.86
N ALA A 104 -7.10 0.73 23.05
CA ALA A 104 -7.36 -0.46 23.83
C ALA A 104 -7.52 -0.12 25.33
N LYS A 105 -8.51 -0.75 25.97
CA LYS A 105 -8.93 -0.47 27.34
C LYS A 105 -9.07 -1.76 28.14
N ASN A 106 -8.75 -1.68 29.42
CA ASN A 106 -9.10 -2.68 30.44
C ASN A 106 -10.60 -2.62 30.78
N SER A 107 -11.06 -3.62 31.54
CA SER A 107 -12.46 -3.71 31.99
C SER A 107 -12.92 -2.52 32.86
N ASP A 108 -11.98 -1.86 33.55
CA ASP A 108 -12.21 -0.65 34.34
C ASP A 108 -12.15 0.65 33.51
N GLY A 109 -11.91 0.57 32.19
CA GLY A 109 -11.79 1.69 31.29
C GLY A 109 -10.41 2.34 31.20
N THR A 110 -9.43 1.88 31.96
CA THR A 110 -8.05 2.38 31.86
C THR A 110 -7.41 1.98 30.53
N LEU A 111 -6.60 2.87 29.96
CA LEU A 111 -5.90 2.59 28.69
C LEU A 111 -4.75 1.59 28.90
N THR A 112 -4.62 0.63 27.99
CA THR A 112 -3.53 -0.36 28.01
C THR A 112 -2.25 0.14 27.34
N GLY A 113 -2.35 1.17 26.53
CA GLY A 113 -1.27 1.68 25.67
C GLY A 113 -1.29 1.11 24.24
N ASP A 114 -2.02 0.03 23.98
CA ASP A 114 -2.22 -0.48 22.62
C ASP A 114 -3.22 0.40 21.87
N VAL A 115 -2.94 0.67 20.58
CA VAL A 115 -3.82 1.49 19.73
C VAL A 115 -3.93 0.90 18.34
N VAL A 116 -5.10 1.08 17.72
CA VAL A 116 -5.29 0.76 16.29
C VAL A 116 -4.48 1.75 15.46
N GLN A 117 -3.78 1.24 14.47
CA GLN A 117 -2.99 2.05 13.54
C GLN A 117 -3.93 2.66 12.48
N VAL A 118 -4.42 3.86 12.76
CA VAL A 118 -5.34 4.63 11.91
C VAL A 118 -4.64 5.79 11.23
N GLY A 119 -5.23 6.28 10.14
CA GLY A 119 -4.67 7.33 9.30
C GLY A 119 -4.85 7.03 7.84
N ASN A 120 -4.06 7.68 7.00
CA ASN A 120 -4.11 7.50 5.56
C ASN A 120 -2.72 7.26 4.96
N ALA A 121 -2.69 6.70 3.76
CA ALA A 121 -1.48 6.48 3.00
C ALA A 121 -1.72 6.72 1.52
N LEU A 122 -0.73 7.30 0.86
CA LEU A 122 -0.71 7.54 -0.58
C LEU A 122 0.56 6.95 -1.18
N ASN A 123 0.42 6.20 -2.28
CA ASN A 123 1.53 5.73 -3.09
C ASN A 123 1.30 6.13 -4.54
N LEU A 124 2.22 6.90 -5.10
CA LEU A 124 2.21 7.30 -6.51
C LEU A 124 3.50 6.81 -7.15
N GLN A 125 3.38 6.04 -8.21
CA GLN A 125 4.51 5.54 -8.96
C GLN A 125 4.32 5.78 -10.45
N SER A 126 5.37 6.20 -11.13
CA SER A 126 5.40 6.30 -12.59
C SER A 126 6.65 5.65 -13.15
N GLY A 127 6.56 5.11 -14.35
CA GLY A 127 7.65 4.53 -15.10
C GLY A 127 7.60 4.93 -16.56
N TYR A 128 8.77 5.05 -17.18
CA TYR A 128 8.90 5.30 -18.60
C TYR A 128 9.98 4.41 -19.20
N LEU A 129 9.61 3.67 -20.24
CA LEU A 129 10.52 2.81 -20.99
C LEU A 129 11.39 3.62 -21.93
N LEU A 130 12.66 3.82 -21.57
CA LEU A 130 13.65 4.44 -22.43
C LEU A 130 14.00 3.54 -23.64
N SER A 131 13.78 2.24 -23.49
CA SER A 131 13.88 1.23 -24.55
C SER A 131 12.97 0.04 -24.19
N LYS A 132 12.87 -0.94 -25.09
CA LYS A 132 12.08 -2.18 -24.81
C LYS A 132 12.51 -2.96 -23.57
N THR A 133 13.66 -2.62 -22.99
CA THR A 133 14.27 -3.38 -21.87
C THR A 133 14.80 -2.51 -20.74
N LEU A 134 14.71 -1.19 -20.85
CA LEU A 134 15.22 -0.27 -19.84
C LEU A 134 14.14 0.73 -19.45
N GLU A 135 13.84 0.82 -18.17
CA GLU A 135 12.85 1.73 -17.60
C GLU A 135 13.50 2.61 -16.53
N ILE A 136 13.16 3.88 -16.55
CA ILE A 136 13.37 4.78 -15.42
C ILE A 136 12.02 4.93 -14.70
N SER A 137 12.05 4.95 -13.38
CA SER A 137 10.84 5.07 -12.55
C SER A 137 11.04 6.02 -11.40
N GLY A 138 9.94 6.62 -10.95
CA GLY A 138 9.87 7.42 -9.73
C GLY A 138 8.69 6.97 -8.88
N ARG A 139 8.85 7.04 -7.55
CA ARG A 139 7.79 6.74 -6.59
C ARG A 139 7.80 7.76 -5.46
N TYR A 140 6.63 8.21 -5.11
CA TYR A 140 6.36 8.96 -3.87
C TYR A 140 5.41 8.14 -3.01
N THR A 141 5.78 7.95 -1.75
CA THR A 141 4.93 7.32 -0.75
C THR A 141 4.80 8.25 0.44
N ASN A 142 3.58 8.46 0.90
CA ASN A 142 3.29 9.19 2.12
C ASN A 142 2.45 8.31 3.04
N ILE A 143 2.77 8.32 4.34
CA ILE A 143 1.94 7.73 5.39
C ILE A 143 1.66 8.86 6.39
N ASP A 144 0.39 9.20 6.52
CA ASP A 144 -0.11 10.23 7.43
C ASP A 144 -0.90 9.56 8.55
N TRP A 145 -0.23 9.30 9.65
CA TRP A 145 -0.83 8.70 10.82
C TRP A 145 -1.71 9.72 11.55
N ASP A 146 -2.86 9.27 12.08
CA ASP A 146 -3.57 10.08 13.08
C ASP A 146 -2.69 10.19 14.34
N GLN A 147 -2.00 11.32 14.46
CA GLN A 147 -1.03 11.56 15.52
C GLN A 147 -1.68 11.58 16.92
N ASN A 148 -2.94 11.99 17.02
CA ASN A 148 -3.66 12.04 18.31
C ASN A 148 -3.96 10.63 18.85
N ILE A 149 -4.03 9.64 17.95
CA ILE A 149 -4.33 8.24 18.28
C ILE A 149 -3.04 7.42 18.34
N THR A 150 -2.22 7.50 17.31
CA THR A 150 -1.06 6.62 17.15
C THR A 150 0.21 7.15 17.80
N GLY A 151 0.26 8.46 18.09
CA GLY A 151 1.47 9.14 18.55
C GLY A 151 2.60 9.20 17.51
N LYS A 152 2.34 8.78 16.25
CA LYS A 152 3.34 8.72 15.17
C LYS A 152 3.32 9.97 14.33
N GLY A 153 4.49 10.38 13.84
CA GLY A 153 4.63 11.43 12.85
C GLY A 153 4.42 10.91 11.41
N ASN A 154 4.36 11.83 10.47
CA ASN A 154 4.23 11.53 9.05
C ASN A 154 5.53 10.98 8.49
N GLU A 155 5.39 10.09 7.49
CA GLU A 155 6.50 9.47 6.78
C GLU A 155 6.37 9.78 5.28
N ASN A 156 7.41 10.37 4.70
CA ASN A 156 7.49 10.59 3.25
C ASN A 156 8.67 9.82 2.68
N GLN A 157 8.47 9.16 1.54
CA GLN A 157 9.53 8.48 0.83
C GLN A 157 9.53 8.90 -0.64
N TYR A 158 10.68 9.33 -1.12
CA TYR A 158 10.95 9.68 -2.52
C TYR A 158 11.93 8.67 -3.09
N THR A 159 11.56 7.98 -4.16
CA THR A 159 12.39 6.94 -4.77
C THR A 159 12.58 7.21 -6.25
N ILE A 160 13.81 7.09 -6.73
CA ILE A 160 14.12 7.00 -8.16
C ILE A 160 14.73 5.62 -8.43
N GLY A 161 14.31 4.98 -9.52
CA GLY A 161 14.73 3.63 -9.85
C GLY A 161 15.05 3.44 -11.32
N LEU A 162 15.87 2.44 -11.58
CA LEU A 162 16.23 1.97 -12.92
C LEU A 162 16.00 0.47 -12.98
N SER A 163 15.27 -0.01 -13.99
CA SER A 163 14.95 -1.42 -14.17
C SER A 163 15.42 -1.90 -15.54
N LYS A 164 16.23 -2.97 -15.57
CA LYS A 164 16.64 -3.66 -16.78
C LYS A 164 15.89 -4.99 -16.89
N TYR A 165 15.02 -5.08 -17.90
CA TYR A 165 14.26 -6.29 -18.22
C TYR A 165 15.06 -7.15 -19.20
N ILE A 166 15.57 -8.29 -18.75
CA ILE A 166 16.37 -9.21 -19.57
C ILE A 166 15.44 -10.18 -20.32
N LEU A 167 14.48 -10.75 -19.60
CA LEU A 167 13.44 -11.64 -20.16
C LEU A 167 12.06 -11.19 -19.70
N GLY A 168 11.67 -9.95 -20.07
CA GLY A 168 10.44 -9.34 -19.57
C GLY A 168 10.40 -9.32 -18.05
N HIS A 169 9.23 -9.65 -17.46
CA HIS A 169 9.10 -9.75 -15.99
C HIS A 169 9.69 -11.04 -15.39
N LYS A 170 10.14 -11.99 -16.22
CA LYS A 170 10.70 -13.26 -15.73
C LYS A 170 12.13 -13.14 -15.21
N LEU A 171 12.92 -12.24 -15.82
CA LEU A 171 14.26 -11.95 -15.37
C LEU A 171 14.53 -10.45 -15.51
N LYS A 172 14.67 -9.76 -14.39
CA LYS A 172 14.97 -8.33 -14.35
C LYS A 172 15.98 -8.00 -13.25
N VAL A 173 16.74 -6.96 -13.48
CA VAL A 173 17.64 -6.33 -12.49
C VAL A 173 17.11 -4.93 -12.24
N GLN A 174 16.97 -4.55 -10.98
CA GLN A 174 16.49 -3.24 -10.56
C GLN A 174 17.46 -2.62 -9.56
N THR A 175 17.63 -1.33 -9.65
CA THR A 175 18.31 -0.55 -8.61
C THR A 175 17.50 0.69 -8.31
N ASP A 176 17.48 1.11 -7.06
CA ASP A 176 16.81 2.33 -6.66
C ASP A 176 17.55 3.05 -5.53
N LEU A 177 17.32 4.35 -5.47
CA LEU A 177 17.74 5.23 -4.39
C LEU A 177 16.50 5.87 -3.80
N SER A 178 16.33 5.73 -2.49
CA SER A 178 15.19 6.28 -1.74
C SER A 178 15.68 7.24 -0.67
N TYR A 179 15.00 8.40 -0.56
CA TYR A 179 15.14 9.32 0.54
C TYR A 179 13.87 9.23 1.41
N LEU A 180 14.06 8.95 2.70
CA LEU A 180 13.01 8.86 3.70
C LEU A 180 13.07 10.12 4.58
N ASP A 181 11.97 10.86 4.61
CA ASP A 181 11.74 12.01 5.49
C ASP A 181 10.76 11.59 6.58
N LEU A 182 11.25 11.47 7.79
CA LEU A 182 10.56 10.89 8.94
C LEU A 182 10.33 11.96 9.99
N THR A 183 9.09 12.44 10.15
CA THR A 183 8.75 13.45 11.17
C THR A 183 9.09 12.93 12.57
N GLY A 184 9.96 13.66 13.26
CA GLY A 184 10.43 13.33 14.61
C GLY A 184 11.58 12.32 14.67
N ASN A 185 12.12 11.88 13.52
CA ASN A 185 13.27 10.99 13.42
C ASN A 185 14.33 11.54 12.46
N THR A 186 15.48 10.87 12.42
CA THR A 186 16.54 11.20 11.45
C THR A 186 16.12 10.71 10.06
N ASN A 187 16.29 11.57 9.06
CA ASN A 187 16.06 11.21 7.67
C ASN A 187 17.08 10.18 7.19
N GLU A 188 16.64 9.29 6.30
CA GLU A 188 17.45 8.17 5.84
C GLU A 188 17.61 8.17 4.33
N LEU A 189 18.77 7.71 3.86
CA LEU A 189 19.04 7.44 2.47
C LEU A 189 19.27 5.93 2.29
N LEU A 190 18.48 5.30 1.43
CA LEU A 190 18.50 3.87 1.21
C LEU A 190 18.80 3.56 -0.25
N TYR A 191 19.85 2.77 -0.50
CA TYR A 191 20.17 2.20 -1.80
C TYR A 191 19.78 0.72 -1.83
N ARG A 192 19.11 0.27 -2.92
CA ARG A 192 18.75 -1.14 -3.13
C ARG A 192 19.18 -1.63 -4.49
N LEU A 193 19.62 -2.88 -4.55
CA LEU A 193 19.82 -3.66 -5.76
C LEU A 193 19.03 -4.96 -5.63
N GLN A 194 18.25 -5.29 -6.65
CA GLN A 194 17.40 -6.47 -6.68
C GLN A 194 17.53 -7.21 -8.01
N VAL A 195 17.54 -8.52 -7.95
CA VAL A 195 17.40 -9.41 -9.10
C VAL A 195 16.14 -10.25 -8.90
N ASP A 196 15.21 -10.14 -9.84
CA ASP A 196 13.99 -10.95 -9.86
C ASP A 196 14.12 -12.07 -10.89
N ILE A 197 13.88 -13.31 -10.46
CA ILE A 197 13.86 -14.50 -11.30
C ILE A 197 12.53 -15.22 -11.09
N HIS A 198 11.79 -15.40 -12.19
CA HIS A 198 10.52 -16.12 -12.24
C HIS A 198 10.65 -17.36 -13.13
N PHE A 199 10.35 -18.54 -12.61
CA PHE A 199 10.37 -19.82 -13.30
C PHE A 199 9.03 -20.17 -13.91
#